data_c5eedc9be246b9c4e8271038170daeba
#
_entry.id   c5eedc9be246b9c4e8271038170daeba
#
_cell.length_a   1.000
_cell.length_b   1.000
_cell.length_c   1.000
_cell.angle_alpha   90.00
_cell.angle_beta   90.00
_cell.angle_gamma   90.00
#
_symmetry.space_group_name_H-M   'P 1'
#
loop_
_entity.id
_entity.type
_entity.pdbx_description
1 polymer ?
#
loop_
_entity_poly.entity_id
_entity_poly.type
_entity_poly.pdbx_seq_one_letter_code
_entity_poly.pdbx_strand_id
1 'polypeptide(L)'
;MSQASKQQEKTFTGKVGFVLASVGAAIGLGAIWKFPYMAGAEGGAAFLLPYIIFSFTLAFGLLLTEITLGKAGKGGIVTAYRNLGGPFWSVLGYLGIIIGFVVLSFYSVVGGWCLLYFFEAIIGF
;
A
#
# COMPACT_ATOMS: atom_id res chain seq x y z
N MET A 1 21.67 35.80 3.57
CA MET A 1 20.93 35.53 2.31
C MET A 1 20.79 34.02 2.18
N SER A 2 19.66 33.53 2.62
CA SER A 2 19.36 32.10 2.75
C SER A 2 19.02 31.51 1.40
N GLN A 3 19.87 30.65 0.88
CA GLN A 3 19.52 29.68 -0.15
C GLN A 3 18.76 28.55 0.55
N ALA A 4 17.46 28.74 0.73
CA ALA A 4 16.56 27.66 1.11
C ALA A 4 16.72 26.57 0.05
N SER A 5 17.31 25.45 0.45
CA SER A 5 17.45 24.24 -0.33
C SER A 5 16.09 23.90 -0.93
N LYS A 6 15.94 24.06 -2.24
CA LYS A 6 14.87 23.41 -3.01
C LYS A 6 15.06 21.92 -2.77
N GLN A 7 14.32 21.37 -1.81
CA GLN A 7 14.08 19.94 -1.77
C GLN A 7 13.42 19.60 -3.12
N GLN A 8 14.22 19.07 -4.01
CA GLN A 8 13.73 18.45 -5.22
C GLN A 8 12.78 17.33 -4.76
N GLU A 9 11.49 17.59 -4.83
CA GLU A 9 10.50 16.52 -4.72
C GLU A 9 10.91 15.48 -5.75
N LYS A 10 11.33 14.31 -5.27
CA LYS A 10 11.64 13.16 -6.13
C LYS A 10 10.32 12.69 -6.74
N THR A 11 9.90 13.35 -7.78
CA THR A 11 8.75 12.95 -8.59
C THR A 11 9.20 11.81 -9.48
N PHE A 12 8.37 10.78 -9.61
CA PHE A 12 8.63 9.69 -10.54
C PHE A 12 8.89 10.26 -11.94
N THR A 13 10.03 9.90 -12.53
CA THR A 13 10.53 10.45 -13.81
C THR A 13 9.66 10.06 -15.03
N GLY A 14 8.59 9.28 -14.84
CA GLY A 14 7.68 8.88 -15.91
C GLY A 14 6.41 8.22 -15.40
N LYS A 15 5.34 8.30 -16.20
CA LYS A 15 4.05 7.66 -15.94
C LYS A 15 4.19 6.16 -15.71
N VAL A 16 5.07 5.49 -16.46
CA VAL A 16 5.33 4.06 -16.35
C VAL A 16 5.94 3.70 -15.00
N GLY A 17 6.94 4.45 -14.53
CA GLY A 17 7.55 4.24 -13.22
C GLY A 17 6.53 4.38 -12.08
N PHE A 18 5.65 5.38 -12.15
CA PHE A 18 4.57 5.55 -11.18
C PHE A 18 3.59 4.38 -11.18
N VAL A 19 3.15 3.94 -12.37
CA VAL A 19 2.23 2.80 -12.50
C VAL A 19 2.86 1.52 -11.97
N LEU A 20 4.10 1.21 -12.35
CA LEU A 20 4.80 0.02 -11.87
C LEU A 20 4.99 0.02 -10.35
N ALA A 21 5.35 1.16 -9.76
CA ALA A 21 5.46 1.30 -8.32
C ALA A 21 4.11 1.12 -7.62
N SER A 22 3.04 1.67 -8.18
CA SER A 22 1.68 1.53 -7.64
C SER A 22 1.19 0.09 -7.71
N VAL A 23 1.42 -0.60 -8.84
CA VAL A 23 1.09 -2.03 -9.00
C VAL A 23 1.90 -2.88 -8.02
N GLY A 24 3.21 -2.64 -7.90
CA GLY A 24 4.07 -3.35 -6.94
C GLY A 24 3.64 -3.16 -5.49
N ALA A 25 3.20 -1.96 -5.12
CA ALA A 25 2.66 -1.67 -3.79
C ALA A 25 1.30 -2.34 -3.55
N ALA A 26 0.47 -2.50 -4.58
CA ALA A 26 -0.84 -3.13 -4.50
C ALA A 26 -0.77 -4.66 -4.41
N ILE A 27 0.25 -5.29 -5.02
CA ILE A 27 0.46 -6.75 -4.96
C ILE A 27 1.13 -7.10 -3.63
N GLY A 28 0.31 -7.28 -2.60
CA GLY A 28 0.77 -7.73 -1.29
C GLY A 28 0.59 -9.24 -1.09
N LEU A 29 1.11 -9.75 0.01
CA LEU A 29 0.97 -11.16 0.44
C LEU A 29 -0.49 -11.61 0.46
N GLY A 30 -1.41 -10.72 0.83
CA GLY A 30 -2.83 -11.01 0.85
C GLY A 30 -3.39 -11.42 -0.53
N ALA A 31 -2.94 -10.78 -1.60
CA ALA A 31 -3.36 -11.09 -2.96
C ALA A 31 -2.80 -12.45 -3.45
N ILE A 32 -1.60 -12.83 -2.97
CA ILE A 32 -0.92 -14.04 -3.46
C ILE A 32 -1.43 -15.29 -2.73
N TRP A 33 -1.66 -15.23 -1.43
CA TRP A 33 -2.01 -16.43 -0.65
C TRP A 33 -3.43 -16.41 -0.09
N LYS A 34 -3.86 -15.29 0.51
CA LYS A 34 -5.15 -15.22 1.19
C LYS A 34 -6.33 -15.15 0.21
N PHE A 35 -6.17 -14.39 -0.87
CA PHE A 35 -7.24 -14.24 -1.86
C PHE A 35 -7.59 -15.56 -2.57
N PRO A 36 -6.65 -16.36 -3.11
CA PRO A 36 -6.97 -17.66 -3.70
C PRO A 36 -7.60 -18.63 -2.69
N TYR A 37 -7.12 -18.63 -1.45
CA TYR A 37 -7.71 -19.44 -0.39
C TYR A 37 -9.16 -19.06 -0.12
N MET A 38 -9.45 -17.77 0.05
CA MET A 38 -10.82 -17.29 0.28
C MET A 38 -11.73 -17.55 -0.93
N ALA A 39 -11.22 -17.32 -2.14
CA ALA A 39 -11.99 -17.63 -3.34
C ALA A 39 -12.39 -19.12 -3.43
N GLY A 40 -11.51 -20.03 -3.00
CA GLY A 40 -11.80 -21.46 -2.94
C GLY A 40 -12.77 -21.84 -1.81
N ALA A 41 -12.58 -21.26 -0.62
CA ALA A 41 -13.36 -21.59 0.58
C ALA A 41 -14.79 -21.00 0.55
N GLU A 42 -14.98 -19.82 -0.04
CA GLU A 42 -16.23 -19.05 -0.01
C GLU A 42 -17.10 -19.24 -1.28
N GLY A 43 -16.95 -20.37 -1.96
CA GLY A 43 -17.81 -20.74 -3.08
C GLY A 43 -17.38 -20.21 -4.44
N GLY A 44 -16.13 -19.89 -4.65
CA GLY A 44 -15.54 -19.55 -5.96
C GLY A 44 -16.21 -18.34 -6.64
N ALA A 45 -17.04 -18.59 -7.63
CA ALA A 45 -17.70 -17.54 -8.41
C ALA A 45 -18.62 -16.64 -7.56
N ALA A 46 -19.25 -17.19 -6.52
CA ALA A 46 -20.12 -16.43 -5.61
C ALA A 46 -19.32 -15.39 -4.81
N PHE A 47 -18.07 -15.68 -4.49
CA PHE A 47 -17.14 -14.73 -3.87
C PHE A 47 -16.55 -13.74 -4.89
N LEU A 48 -16.16 -14.23 -6.08
CA LEU A 48 -15.46 -13.41 -7.08
C LEU A 48 -16.34 -12.28 -7.63
N LEU A 49 -17.64 -12.53 -7.83
CA LEU A 49 -18.53 -11.54 -8.41
C LEU A 49 -18.68 -10.28 -7.54
N PRO A 50 -19.07 -10.36 -6.24
CA PRO A 50 -19.10 -9.19 -5.37
C PRO A 50 -17.71 -8.58 -5.18
N TYR A 51 -16.63 -9.38 -5.12
CA TYR A 51 -15.28 -8.87 -5.01
C TYR A 51 -14.92 -7.95 -6.17
N ILE A 52 -15.22 -8.35 -7.41
CA ILE A 52 -14.95 -7.52 -8.60
C ILE A 52 -15.77 -6.22 -8.55
N ILE A 53 -17.06 -6.30 -8.21
CA ILE A 53 -17.92 -5.12 -8.10
C ILE A 53 -17.37 -4.14 -7.06
N PHE A 54 -17.03 -4.61 -5.87
CA PHE A 54 -16.46 -3.76 -4.80
C PHE A 54 -15.09 -3.22 -5.14
N SER A 55 -14.26 -3.98 -5.87
CA SER A 55 -12.94 -3.51 -6.32
C SER A 55 -13.06 -2.34 -7.28
N PHE A 56 -13.99 -2.39 -8.23
CA PHE A 56 -14.19 -1.29 -9.17
C PHE A 56 -14.96 -0.10 -8.59
N THR A 57 -15.75 -0.28 -7.57
CA THR A 57 -16.54 0.80 -6.96
C THR A 57 -15.81 1.41 -5.76
N LEU A 58 -15.64 0.63 -4.68
CA LEU A 58 -15.08 1.12 -3.44
C LEU A 58 -13.55 1.27 -3.48
N ALA A 59 -12.83 0.23 -3.93
CA ALA A 59 -11.37 0.27 -3.91
C ALA A 59 -10.81 1.32 -4.89
N PHE A 60 -11.43 1.47 -6.07
CA PHE A 60 -11.04 2.50 -7.03
C PHE A 60 -11.30 3.91 -6.48
N GLY A 61 -12.46 4.14 -5.84
CA GLY A 61 -12.77 5.42 -5.19
C GLY A 61 -11.78 5.77 -4.07
N LEU A 62 -11.44 4.79 -3.23
CA LEU A 62 -10.44 4.96 -2.16
C LEU A 62 -9.05 5.27 -2.73
N LEU A 63 -8.62 4.55 -3.76
CA LEU A 63 -7.33 4.77 -4.43
C LEU A 63 -7.22 6.20 -5.00
N LEU A 64 -8.27 6.67 -5.67
CA LEU A 64 -8.30 8.06 -6.18
C LEU A 64 -8.21 9.07 -5.05
N THR A 65 -8.90 8.83 -3.93
CA THR A 65 -8.86 9.69 -2.75
C THR A 65 -7.46 9.74 -2.16
N GLU A 66 -6.78 8.61 -1.99
CA GLU A 66 -5.41 8.53 -1.48
C GLU A 66 -4.42 9.29 -2.37
N ILE A 67 -4.48 9.07 -3.68
CA ILE A 67 -3.60 9.74 -4.64
C ILE A 67 -3.83 11.26 -4.61
N THR A 68 -5.10 11.69 -4.55
CA THR A 68 -5.46 13.11 -4.50
C THR A 68 -4.97 13.76 -3.22
N LEU A 69 -5.17 13.09 -2.09
CA LEU A 69 -4.73 13.53 -0.77
C LEU A 69 -3.20 13.62 -0.68
N GLY A 70 -2.49 12.63 -1.23
CA GLY A 70 -1.04 12.65 -1.30
C GLY A 70 -0.49 13.78 -2.16
N LYS A 71 -1.11 14.06 -3.31
CA LYS A 71 -0.72 15.17 -4.20
C LYS A 71 -1.04 16.53 -3.59
N ALA A 72 -2.21 16.70 -2.99
CA ALA A 72 -2.65 17.96 -2.39
C ALA A 72 -1.88 18.30 -1.11
N GLY A 73 -1.52 17.28 -0.32
CA GLY A 73 -0.83 17.44 0.96
C GLY A 73 0.63 17.87 0.86
N LYS A 74 1.28 17.64 -0.29
CA LYS A 74 2.67 18.05 -0.60
C LYS A 74 3.69 17.70 0.49
N GLY A 75 3.64 16.47 1.00
CA GLY A 75 4.56 16.03 2.04
C GLY A 75 4.30 14.61 2.53
N GLY A 76 4.95 14.23 3.64
CA GLY A 76 4.65 12.94 4.28
C GLY A 76 3.22 12.89 4.83
N ILE A 77 2.76 11.68 5.18
CA ILE A 77 1.37 11.42 5.59
C ILE A 77 0.88 12.37 6.69
N VAL A 78 1.69 12.63 7.73
CA VAL A 78 1.33 13.56 8.83
C VAL A 78 1.18 14.99 8.33
N THR A 79 2.10 15.42 7.46
CA THR A 79 2.08 16.77 6.88
C THR A 79 0.88 16.94 5.96
N ALA A 80 0.53 15.94 5.17
CA ALA A 80 -0.62 15.96 4.27
C ALA A 80 -1.92 16.16 5.04
N TYR A 81 -2.16 15.36 6.09
CA TYR A 81 -3.34 15.52 6.93
C TYR A 81 -3.37 16.88 7.66
N ARG A 82 -2.22 17.33 8.14
CA ARG A 82 -2.12 18.63 8.83
C ARG A 82 -2.41 19.80 7.88
N ASN A 83 -1.88 19.76 6.65
CA ASN A 83 -2.06 20.83 5.68
C ASN A 83 -3.49 20.92 5.15
N LEU A 84 -4.18 19.79 5.02
CA LEU A 84 -5.52 19.73 4.44
C LEU A 84 -6.63 19.85 5.49
N GLY A 85 -6.43 19.28 6.69
CA GLY A 85 -7.45 19.21 7.73
C GLY A 85 -7.13 19.98 9.02
N GLY A 86 -5.90 20.51 9.13
CA GLY A 86 -5.45 21.20 10.34
C GLY A 86 -4.78 20.29 11.37
N PRO A 87 -4.34 20.84 12.53
CA PRO A 87 -3.50 20.13 13.49
C PRO A 87 -4.18 18.90 14.12
N PHE A 88 -5.49 18.93 14.31
CA PHE A 88 -6.25 17.80 14.86
C PHE A 88 -6.16 16.56 13.95
N TRP A 89 -6.20 16.74 12.64
CA TRP A 89 -6.14 15.66 11.66
C TRP A 89 -4.75 15.02 11.54
N SER A 90 -3.71 15.64 12.09
CA SER A 90 -2.37 15.03 12.17
C SER A 90 -2.36 13.71 12.94
N VAL A 91 -3.30 13.51 13.86
CA VAL A 91 -3.46 12.26 14.61
C VAL A 91 -3.67 11.06 13.68
N LEU A 92 -4.45 11.22 12.61
CA LEU A 92 -4.65 10.18 11.60
C LEU A 92 -3.35 9.85 10.86
N GLY A 93 -2.52 10.87 10.60
CA GLY A 93 -1.20 10.67 10.01
C GLY A 93 -0.27 9.84 10.90
N TYR A 94 -0.26 10.11 12.21
CA TYR A 94 0.52 9.31 13.17
C TYR A 94 -0.01 7.89 13.30
N LEU A 95 -1.34 7.71 13.37
CA LEU A 95 -1.95 6.37 13.34
C LEU A 95 -1.55 5.59 12.09
N GLY A 96 -1.52 6.24 10.92
CA GLY A 96 -1.06 5.64 9.68
C GLY A 96 0.38 5.15 9.76
N ILE A 97 1.29 5.92 10.39
CA ILE A 97 2.68 5.50 10.61
C ILE A 97 2.76 4.29 11.53
N ILE A 98 2.01 4.28 12.64
CA ILE A 98 1.99 3.16 13.59
C ILE A 98 1.47 1.89 12.89
N ILE A 99 0.37 1.99 12.17
CA ILE A 99 -0.20 0.87 11.41
C ILE A 99 0.82 0.37 10.37
N GLY A 100 1.46 1.28 9.63
CA GLY A 100 2.50 0.93 8.66
C GLY A 100 3.66 0.17 9.30
N PHE A 101 4.11 0.58 10.49
CA PHE A 101 5.16 -0.09 11.23
C PHE A 101 4.76 -1.51 11.67
N VAL A 102 3.54 -1.68 12.20
CA VAL A 102 3.00 -2.98 12.61
C VAL A 102 2.87 -3.92 11.41
N VAL A 103 2.34 -3.41 10.29
CA VAL A 103 2.22 -4.17 9.05
C VAL A 103 3.59 -4.59 8.53
N LEU A 104 4.56 -3.66 8.50
CA LEU A 104 5.93 -3.97 8.06
C LEU A 104 6.57 -5.05 8.92
N SER A 105 6.38 -5.02 10.23
CA SER A 105 6.88 -6.04 11.15
C SER A 105 6.30 -7.42 10.81
N PHE A 106 5.00 -7.51 10.58
CA PHE A 106 4.34 -8.74 10.15
C PHE A 106 4.88 -9.24 8.80
N TYR A 107 5.00 -8.35 7.81
CA TYR A 107 5.53 -8.70 6.49
C TYR A 107 6.97 -9.20 6.55
N SER A 108 7.79 -8.65 7.45
CA SER A 108 9.18 -9.08 7.62
C SER A 108 9.27 -10.53 8.11
N VAL A 109 8.39 -10.93 9.03
CA VAL A 109 8.34 -12.31 9.53
C VAL A 109 7.90 -13.29 8.43
N VAL A 110 6.79 -12.97 7.75
CA VAL A 110 6.27 -13.83 6.66
C VAL A 110 7.25 -13.87 5.48
N GLY A 111 7.89 -12.76 5.15
CA GLY A 111 8.95 -12.71 4.14
C GLY A 111 10.15 -13.58 4.50
N GLY A 112 10.53 -13.60 5.78
CA GLY A 112 11.56 -14.51 6.29
C GLY A 112 11.19 -15.99 6.11
N TRP A 113 9.95 -16.36 6.39
CA TRP A 113 9.47 -17.73 6.13
C TRP A 113 9.47 -18.08 4.65
N CYS A 114 9.04 -17.18 3.78
CA CYS A 114 9.08 -17.42 2.34
C CYS A 114 10.51 -17.69 1.85
N LEU A 115 11.49 -16.93 2.34
CA LEU A 115 12.90 -17.15 2.00
C LEU A 115 13.40 -18.49 2.53
N LEU A 116 13.06 -18.85 3.77
CA LEU A 116 13.45 -20.12 4.36
C LEU A 116 12.93 -21.29 3.52
N TYR A 117 11.64 -21.33 3.22
CA TYR A 117 11.03 -22.37 2.39
C TYR A 117 11.58 -22.39 0.96
N PHE A 118 11.94 -21.22 0.41
CA PHE A 118 12.58 -21.15 -0.89
C PHE A 118 13.95 -21.86 -0.88
N PHE A 119 14.76 -21.63 0.15
CA PHE A 119 16.06 -22.29 0.28
C PHE A 119 15.90 -23.81 0.54
N GLU A 120 14.97 -24.21 1.39
CA GLU A 120 14.67 -25.62 1.63
C GLU A 120 14.26 -26.34 0.34
N ALA A 121 13.41 -25.71 -0.46
CA ALA A 121 12.99 -26.28 -1.76
C ALA A 121 14.14 -26.41 -2.78
N ILE A 122 15.16 -25.55 -2.72
CA ILE A 122 16.34 -25.67 -3.61
C ILE A 122 17.28 -26.77 -3.14
N ILE A 123 17.47 -26.93 -1.83
CA ILE A 123 18.39 -27.92 -1.26
C ILE A 123 17.83 -29.34 -1.40
N GLY A 124 16.55 -29.47 -1.64
CA GLY A 124 15.83 -30.74 -1.85
C GLY A 124 15.43 -31.37 -0.50
N PHE A 125 14.18 -31.24 -0.18
CA PHE A 125 13.50 -32.12 0.76
C PHE A 125 13.31 -33.46 0.12
#